data_9187e15319ab60581d7f46489323e948
#
_entry.id   9187e15319ab60581d7f46489323e948
#
_cell.length_a   1.000
_cell.length_b   1.000
_cell.length_c   1.000
_cell.angle_alpha   90.00
_cell.angle_beta   90.00
_cell.angle_gamma   90.00
#
_symmetry.space_group_name_H-M   'P 1'
#
loop_
_entity.id
_entity.type
_entity.pdbx_description
1 polymer ?
#
loop_
_entity_poly.entity_id
_entity_poly.type
_entity_poly.pdbx_seq_one_letter_code
_entity_poly.pdbx_strand_id
1 'polypeptide(L)'
;MKFYKNLSLKSKFLSLVIGFFIAFVIFLALTILGEAKSSKATQEQIVAMLQQEIEAKIKLGTDSMASALGEIVKGLDEKEQIQIISKAISKMYFEDDKSSYYFVYKKGVALAYPHQTDIIGKSLWDTKDINGTYFIRDLFESAKDDSKWVRGIIV
;
A
#
# COMPACT_ATOMS: atom_id res chain seq x y z
N MET A 1 31.51 22.61 46.91
CA MET A 1 31.12 21.69 48.00
C MET A 1 31.04 22.30 49.40
N LYS A 2 31.39 23.56 49.63
CA LYS A 2 31.29 24.21 50.96
C LYS A 2 29.84 24.58 51.38
N PHE A 3 28.95 24.81 50.42
CA PHE A 3 27.56 25.26 50.69
C PHE A 3 26.71 24.15 51.37
N TYR A 4 26.90 22.91 51.04
CA TYR A 4 26.14 21.75 51.58
C TYR A 4 26.49 21.46 53.05
N LYS A 5 27.70 21.80 53.47
CA LYS A 5 28.18 21.53 54.83
C LYS A 5 27.47 22.35 55.91
N ASN A 6 27.03 23.56 55.60
CA ASN A 6 26.45 24.52 56.55
C ASN A 6 24.91 24.50 56.62
N LEU A 7 24.25 23.63 55.87
CA LEU A 7 22.80 23.47 55.86
C LEU A 7 22.33 22.69 57.11
N SER A 8 21.18 23.09 57.63
CA SER A 8 20.50 22.33 58.69
C SER A 8 20.13 20.91 58.24
N LEU A 9 19.96 19.97 59.14
CA LEU A 9 19.60 18.60 58.80
C LEU A 9 18.29 18.54 57.98
N LYS A 10 17.31 19.39 58.29
CA LYS A 10 16.05 19.50 57.56
C LYS A 10 16.26 19.97 56.11
N SER A 11 17.15 20.96 55.90
CA SER A 11 17.46 21.47 54.55
C SER A 11 18.21 20.44 53.69
N LYS A 12 19.07 19.62 54.28
CA LYS A 12 19.76 18.54 53.61
C LYS A 12 18.77 17.47 53.15
N PHE A 13 17.85 17.10 54.01
CA PHE A 13 16.81 16.13 53.65
C PHE A 13 15.88 16.65 52.54
N LEU A 14 15.43 17.91 52.66
CA LEU A 14 14.60 18.54 51.65
C LEU A 14 15.29 18.62 50.28
N SER A 15 16.58 18.99 50.24
CA SER A 15 17.33 19.04 49.00
C SER A 15 17.50 17.67 48.36
N LEU A 16 17.62 16.61 49.12
CA LEU A 16 17.68 15.23 48.63
C LEU A 16 16.32 14.81 48.04
N VAL A 17 15.21 15.09 48.69
CA VAL A 17 13.85 14.80 48.18
C VAL A 17 13.57 15.56 46.89
N ILE A 18 13.92 16.87 46.85
CA ILE A 18 13.78 17.67 45.62
C ILE A 18 14.62 17.09 44.48
N GLY A 19 15.88 16.72 44.73
CA GLY A 19 16.76 16.11 43.75
C GLY A 19 16.21 14.80 43.20
N PHE A 20 15.67 13.97 44.10
CA PHE A 20 15.01 12.72 43.66
C PHE A 20 13.77 12.96 42.79
N PHE A 21 12.96 13.97 43.19
CA PHE A 21 11.76 14.33 42.42
C PHE A 21 12.10 14.83 41.01
N ILE A 22 13.12 15.70 40.89
CA ILE A 22 13.61 16.19 39.61
C ILE A 22 14.12 15.01 38.73
N ALA A 23 14.93 14.12 39.29
CA ALA A 23 15.44 12.97 38.60
C ALA A 23 14.29 12.06 38.11
N PHE A 24 13.26 11.86 38.92
CA PHE A 24 12.07 11.10 38.56
C PHE A 24 11.27 11.73 37.42
N VAL A 25 11.08 13.04 37.44
CA VAL A 25 10.40 13.77 36.34
C VAL A 25 11.19 13.69 35.04
N ILE A 26 12.51 13.81 35.09
CA ILE A 26 13.38 13.64 33.94
C ILE A 26 13.27 12.20 33.39
N PHE A 27 13.29 11.20 34.26
CA PHE A 27 13.13 9.79 33.85
C PHE A 27 11.79 9.56 33.15
N LEU A 28 10.68 10.06 33.71
CA LEU A 28 9.36 9.96 33.07
C LEU A 28 9.32 10.67 31.71
N ALA A 29 9.92 11.84 31.60
CA ALA A 29 9.96 12.55 30.33
C ALA A 29 10.73 11.77 29.25
N LEU A 30 11.88 11.17 29.62
CA LEU A 30 12.68 10.37 28.71
C LEU A 30 11.96 9.09 28.27
N THR A 31 11.22 8.41 29.18
CA THR A 31 10.43 7.22 28.83
C THR A 31 9.30 7.55 27.86
N ILE A 32 8.53 8.61 28.12
CA ILE A 32 7.42 9.03 27.25
C ILE A 32 7.92 9.41 25.85
N LEU A 33 9.03 10.16 25.76
CA LEU A 33 9.62 10.54 24.48
C LEU A 33 10.18 9.34 23.73
N GLY A 34 10.76 8.37 24.44
CA GLY A 34 11.26 7.12 23.87
C GLY A 34 10.15 6.25 23.30
N GLU A 35 9.06 6.10 24.03
CA GLU A 35 7.90 5.32 23.58
C GLU A 35 7.21 5.93 22.35
N ALA A 36 7.05 7.25 22.33
CA ALA A 36 6.44 7.96 21.20
C ALA A 36 7.24 7.78 19.89
N LYS A 37 8.58 7.80 19.98
CA LYS A 37 9.45 7.59 18.83
C LYS A 37 9.44 6.13 18.35
N SER A 38 9.46 5.18 19.29
CA SER A 38 9.42 3.75 18.99
C SER A 38 8.09 3.33 18.35
N SER A 39 6.97 3.87 18.86
CA SER A 39 5.63 3.59 18.34
C SER A 39 5.46 4.04 16.89
N LYS A 40 5.93 5.22 16.52
CA LYS A 40 5.89 5.69 15.13
C LYS A 40 6.68 4.79 14.17
N ALA A 41 7.91 4.47 14.53
CA ALA A 41 8.77 3.62 13.71
C ALA A 41 8.14 2.22 13.51
N THR A 42 7.52 1.66 14.56
CA THR A 42 6.83 0.38 14.48
C THR A 42 5.59 0.46 13.60
N GLN A 43 4.80 1.53 13.69
CA GLN A 43 3.63 1.73 12.82
C GLN A 43 4.02 1.85 11.33
N GLU A 44 5.05 2.62 11.02
CA GLU A 44 5.57 2.75 9.66
C GLU A 44 6.05 1.42 9.09
N GLN A 45 6.75 0.61 9.90
CA GLN A 45 7.18 -0.74 9.51
C GLN A 45 6.00 -1.67 9.26
N ILE A 46 4.99 -1.67 10.13
CA ILE A 46 3.79 -2.51 9.96
C ILE A 46 3.06 -2.12 8.68
N VAL A 47 2.85 -0.83 8.43
CA VAL A 47 2.20 -0.36 7.20
C VAL A 47 2.99 -0.79 5.96
N ALA A 48 4.32 -0.64 5.98
CA ALA A 48 5.17 -1.06 4.87
C ALA A 48 5.10 -2.58 4.62
N MET A 49 5.12 -3.38 5.68
CA MET A 49 4.99 -4.85 5.58
C MET A 49 3.63 -5.27 5.03
N LEU A 50 2.54 -4.69 5.54
CA LEU A 50 1.18 -4.96 5.04
C LEU A 50 1.04 -4.59 3.57
N GLN A 51 1.60 -3.45 3.18
CA GLN A 51 1.59 -3.01 1.79
C GLN A 51 2.35 -3.98 0.87
N GLN A 52 3.53 -4.42 1.28
CA GLN A 52 4.32 -5.40 0.54
C GLN A 52 3.59 -6.76 0.42
N GLU A 53 2.92 -7.18 1.48
CA GLU A 53 2.13 -8.42 1.47
C GLU A 53 0.94 -8.33 0.50
N ILE A 54 0.22 -7.20 0.50
CA ILE A 54 -0.89 -6.96 -0.44
C ILE A 54 -0.39 -6.95 -1.88
N GLU A 55 0.70 -6.25 -2.17
CA GLU A 55 1.31 -6.21 -3.49
C GLU A 55 1.73 -7.61 -3.98
N ALA A 56 2.35 -8.40 -3.11
CA ALA A 56 2.73 -9.78 -3.43
C ALA A 56 1.51 -10.68 -3.72
N LYS A 57 0.43 -10.54 -2.97
CA LYS A 57 -0.81 -11.29 -3.19
C LYS A 57 -1.48 -10.90 -4.50
N ILE A 58 -1.57 -9.61 -4.82
CA ILE A 58 -2.12 -9.12 -6.08
C ILE A 58 -1.30 -9.64 -7.26
N LYS A 59 0.03 -9.55 -7.18
CA LYS A 59 0.92 -10.07 -8.22
C LYS A 59 0.70 -11.57 -8.43
N LEU A 60 0.75 -12.35 -7.37
CA LEU A 60 0.55 -13.80 -7.45
C LEU A 60 -0.81 -14.16 -8.07
N GLY A 61 -1.87 -13.48 -7.65
CA GLY A 61 -3.22 -13.68 -8.19
C GLY A 61 -3.29 -13.34 -9.67
N THR A 62 -2.70 -12.22 -10.08
CA THR A 62 -2.69 -11.76 -11.47
C THR A 62 -1.87 -12.69 -12.36
N ASP A 63 -0.67 -13.08 -11.95
CA ASP A 63 0.21 -13.98 -12.71
C ASP A 63 -0.42 -15.37 -12.86
N SER A 64 -1.01 -15.89 -11.79
CA SER A 64 -1.70 -17.19 -11.82
C SER A 64 -2.90 -17.17 -12.77
N MET A 65 -3.69 -16.10 -12.72
CA MET A 65 -4.84 -15.94 -13.62
C MET A 65 -4.40 -15.77 -15.07
N ALA A 66 -3.39 -14.94 -15.33
CA ALA A 66 -2.85 -14.74 -16.66
C ALA A 66 -2.31 -16.04 -17.26
N SER A 67 -1.58 -16.84 -16.47
CA SER A 67 -1.06 -18.15 -16.89
C SER A 67 -2.19 -19.13 -17.19
N ALA A 68 -3.19 -19.23 -16.33
CA ALA A 68 -4.32 -20.13 -16.52
C ALA A 68 -5.15 -19.75 -17.76
N LEU A 69 -5.48 -18.45 -17.91
CA LEU A 69 -6.21 -17.98 -19.08
C LEU A 69 -5.38 -18.13 -20.36
N GLY A 70 -4.08 -17.88 -20.31
CA GLY A 70 -3.18 -18.06 -21.44
C GLY A 70 -3.19 -19.48 -21.99
N GLU A 71 -3.18 -20.50 -21.13
CA GLU A 71 -3.28 -21.89 -21.57
C GLU A 71 -4.67 -22.23 -22.10
N ILE A 72 -5.75 -21.72 -21.50
CA ILE A 72 -7.13 -21.96 -21.96
C ILE A 72 -7.37 -21.40 -23.37
N VAL A 73 -6.82 -20.23 -23.68
CA VAL A 73 -7.05 -19.56 -24.97
C VAL A 73 -5.97 -19.84 -26.01
N LYS A 74 -5.04 -20.70 -25.71
CA LYS A 74 -3.91 -21.03 -26.59
C LYS A 74 -4.36 -21.61 -27.90
N GLY A 75 -3.89 -21.03 -29.00
CA GLY A 75 -4.22 -21.49 -30.36
C GLY A 75 -5.56 -21.01 -30.92
N LEU A 76 -6.33 -20.26 -30.11
CA LEU A 76 -7.58 -19.63 -30.58
C LEU A 76 -7.27 -18.29 -31.29
N ASP A 77 -8.20 -17.83 -32.13
CA ASP A 77 -8.09 -16.49 -32.71
C ASP A 77 -8.30 -15.39 -31.65
N GLU A 78 -7.87 -14.18 -31.95
CA GLU A 78 -7.89 -13.07 -31.01
C GLU A 78 -9.32 -12.76 -30.51
N LYS A 79 -10.33 -12.86 -31.35
CA LYS A 79 -11.71 -12.60 -30.99
C LYS A 79 -12.26 -13.62 -30.02
N GLU A 80 -11.98 -14.89 -30.25
CA GLU A 80 -12.33 -15.97 -29.34
C GLU A 80 -11.61 -15.86 -28.00
N GLN A 81 -10.31 -15.54 -28.03
CA GLN A 81 -9.53 -15.29 -26.81
C GLN A 81 -10.17 -14.20 -25.96
N ILE A 82 -10.49 -13.04 -26.55
CA ILE A 82 -11.11 -11.91 -25.85
C ILE A 82 -12.47 -12.31 -25.25
N GLN A 83 -13.29 -13.07 -26.00
CA GLN A 83 -14.60 -13.49 -25.50
C GLN A 83 -14.47 -14.44 -24.30
N ILE A 84 -13.58 -15.41 -24.35
CA ILE A 84 -13.36 -16.35 -23.26
C ILE A 84 -12.80 -15.63 -22.03
N ILE A 85 -11.79 -14.78 -22.21
CA ILE A 85 -11.17 -14.02 -21.12
C ILE A 85 -12.21 -13.09 -20.47
N SER A 86 -12.95 -12.31 -21.28
CA SER A 86 -13.99 -11.41 -20.76
C SER A 86 -15.05 -12.16 -19.96
N LYS A 87 -15.50 -13.32 -20.44
CA LYS A 87 -16.47 -14.16 -19.74
C LYS A 87 -15.89 -14.72 -18.44
N ALA A 88 -14.64 -15.15 -18.45
CA ALA A 88 -13.98 -15.72 -17.27
C ALA A 88 -13.87 -14.68 -16.13
N ILE A 89 -13.41 -13.47 -16.44
CA ILE A 89 -13.18 -12.45 -15.41
C ILE A 89 -14.43 -11.65 -15.02
N SER A 90 -15.52 -11.72 -15.79
CA SER A 90 -16.71 -10.86 -15.63
C SER A 90 -17.41 -10.96 -14.27
N LYS A 91 -17.17 -12.02 -13.51
CA LYS A 91 -17.76 -12.26 -12.18
C LYS A 91 -16.72 -12.46 -11.09
N MET A 92 -15.45 -12.18 -11.39
CA MET A 92 -14.37 -12.34 -10.44
C MET A 92 -14.12 -11.03 -9.70
N TYR A 93 -14.57 -10.99 -8.45
CA TYR A 93 -14.37 -9.89 -7.53
C TYR A 93 -13.66 -10.41 -6.29
N PHE A 94 -12.77 -9.61 -5.71
CA PHE A 94 -11.98 -9.99 -4.54
C PHE A 94 -12.56 -9.48 -3.22
N GLU A 95 -13.41 -8.44 -3.30
CA GLU A 95 -14.02 -7.81 -2.14
C GLU A 95 -15.55 -7.93 -2.22
N ASP A 96 -16.19 -7.97 -1.06
CA ASP A 96 -17.65 -8.08 -0.96
C ASP A 96 -18.40 -6.91 -1.62
N ASP A 97 -17.79 -5.74 -1.61
CA ASP A 97 -18.29 -4.52 -2.26
C ASP A 97 -18.00 -4.47 -3.77
N LYS A 98 -17.35 -5.51 -4.30
CA LYS A 98 -16.93 -5.63 -5.71
C LYS A 98 -15.98 -4.53 -6.18
N SER A 99 -15.25 -3.90 -5.28
CA SER A 99 -14.31 -2.82 -5.61
C SER A 99 -13.05 -3.31 -6.31
N SER A 100 -12.68 -4.60 -6.15
CA SER A 100 -11.47 -5.19 -6.69
C SER A 100 -11.80 -6.26 -7.73
N TYR A 101 -11.27 -6.14 -8.93
CA TYR A 101 -11.59 -7.02 -10.07
C TYR A 101 -10.43 -7.06 -11.08
N TYR A 102 -10.44 -8.06 -11.96
CA TYR A 102 -9.52 -8.15 -13.09
C TYR A 102 -10.00 -7.30 -14.26
N PHE A 103 -9.06 -6.73 -14.99
CA PHE A 103 -9.29 -6.11 -16.30
C PHE A 103 -8.16 -6.44 -17.26
N VAL A 104 -8.40 -6.32 -18.56
CA VAL A 104 -7.41 -6.63 -19.60
C VAL A 104 -7.31 -5.49 -20.60
N TYR A 105 -6.09 -5.01 -20.79
CA TYR A 105 -5.74 -4.04 -21.81
C TYR A 105 -4.70 -4.62 -22.78
N LYS A 106 -4.80 -4.24 -24.05
CA LYS A 106 -3.77 -4.49 -25.05
C LYS A 106 -3.36 -3.18 -25.69
N LYS A 107 -2.12 -2.74 -25.46
CA LYS A 107 -1.59 -1.46 -25.96
C LYS A 107 -2.54 -0.27 -25.72
N GLY A 108 -3.08 -0.19 -24.52
CA GLY A 108 -4.00 0.88 -24.11
C GLY A 108 -5.45 0.72 -24.53
N VAL A 109 -5.81 -0.30 -25.31
CA VAL A 109 -7.20 -0.63 -25.67
C VAL A 109 -7.79 -1.57 -24.63
N ALA A 110 -8.94 -1.20 -24.06
CA ALA A 110 -9.65 -2.03 -23.10
C ALA A 110 -10.26 -3.26 -23.84
N LEU A 111 -9.87 -4.46 -23.47
CA LEU A 111 -10.37 -5.70 -24.05
C LEU A 111 -11.42 -6.37 -23.16
N ALA A 112 -11.24 -6.34 -21.85
CA ALA A 112 -12.18 -6.86 -20.88
C ALA A 112 -12.20 -5.97 -19.63
N TYR A 113 -13.37 -5.49 -19.27
CA TYR A 113 -13.58 -4.60 -18.13
C TYR A 113 -14.98 -4.85 -17.53
N PRO A 114 -15.09 -5.48 -16.35
CA PRO A 114 -16.37 -5.93 -15.81
C PRO A 114 -17.36 -4.82 -15.48
N HIS A 115 -16.89 -3.67 -15.01
CA HIS A 115 -17.74 -2.56 -14.53
C HIS A 115 -18.16 -1.59 -15.62
N GLN A 116 -17.39 -1.45 -16.71
CA GLN A 116 -17.63 -0.46 -17.75
C GLN A 116 -17.50 -1.11 -19.13
N THR A 117 -18.53 -1.76 -19.58
CA THR A 117 -18.53 -2.44 -20.88
C THR A 117 -18.51 -1.48 -22.07
N ASP A 118 -18.90 -0.22 -21.86
CA ASP A 118 -18.90 0.84 -22.87
C ASP A 118 -17.51 1.31 -23.27
N ILE A 119 -16.48 1.06 -22.46
CA ILE A 119 -15.08 1.36 -22.82
C ILE A 119 -14.39 0.23 -23.60
N ILE A 120 -15.00 -0.95 -23.68
CA ILE A 120 -14.41 -2.09 -24.41
C ILE A 120 -14.20 -1.72 -25.89
N GLY A 121 -13.01 -1.99 -26.37
CA GLY A 121 -12.57 -1.61 -27.73
C GLY A 121 -12.10 -0.17 -27.87
N LYS A 122 -12.22 0.68 -26.83
CA LYS A 122 -11.71 2.05 -26.89
C LYS A 122 -10.28 2.12 -26.39
N SER A 123 -9.49 3.01 -26.99
CA SER A 123 -8.16 3.35 -26.50
C SER A 123 -8.29 4.36 -25.36
N LEU A 124 -7.69 4.01 -24.21
CA LEU A 124 -7.57 4.90 -23.05
C LEU A 124 -6.14 5.42 -22.87
N TRP A 125 -5.31 5.31 -23.93
CA TRP A 125 -3.89 5.67 -23.91
C TRP A 125 -3.62 7.11 -23.47
N ASP A 126 -4.51 8.03 -23.86
CA ASP A 126 -4.40 9.45 -23.56
C ASP A 126 -5.32 9.91 -22.42
N THR A 127 -5.96 8.95 -21.74
CA THR A 127 -6.82 9.23 -20.57
C THR A 127 -5.95 9.50 -19.35
N LYS A 128 -6.30 10.57 -18.63
CA LYS A 128 -5.67 10.93 -17.37
C LYS A 128 -6.57 10.60 -16.21
N ASP A 129 -5.97 10.23 -15.07
CA ASP A 129 -6.67 10.14 -13.79
C ASP A 129 -6.94 11.54 -13.21
N ILE A 130 -7.56 11.61 -12.03
CA ILE A 130 -7.87 12.85 -11.32
C ILE A 130 -6.63 13.68 -10.94
N ASN A 131 -5.46 13.06 -10.89
CA ASN A 131 -4.18 13.69 -10.58
C ASN A 131 -3.44 14.14 -11.86
N GLY A 132 -4.01 13.90 -13.04
CA GLY A 132 -3.39 14.22 -14.32
C GLY A 132 -2.40 13.17 -14.83
N THR A 133 -2.32 11.99 -14.22
CA THR A 133 -1.43 10.89 -14.59
C THR A 133 -2.00 10.08 -15.75
N TYR A 134 -1.17 9.71 -16.70
CA TYR A 134 -1.54 8.79 -17.78
C TYR A 134 -1.50 7.34 -17.29
N PHE A 135 -2.47 6.98 -16.46
CA PHE A 135 -2.52 5.72 -15.74
C PHE A 135 -2.37 4.46 -16.63
N ILE A 136 -3.01 4.46 -17.82
CA ILE A 136 -2.92 3.30 -18.73
C ILE A 136 -1.55 3.17 -19.38
N ARG A 137 -0.85 4.28 -19.62
CA ARG A 137 0.55 4.26 -20.07
C ARG A 137 1.47 3.67 -19.01
N ASP A 138 1.28 4.12 -17.78
CA ASP A 138 2.07 3.65 -16.64
C ASP A 138 1.83 2.16 -16.37
N LEU A 139 0.58 1.68 -16.47
CA LEU A 139 0.27 0.24 -16.41
C LEU A 139 0.97 -0.54 -17.52
N PHE A 140 0.96 -0.03 -18.75
CA PHE A 140 1.61 -0.71 -19.87
C PHE A 140 3.13 -0.76 -19.72
N GLU A 141 3.74 0.31 -19.22
CA GLU A 141 5.18 0.33 -18.97
C GLU A 141 5.55 -0.56 -17.75
N SER A 142 4.71 -0.61 -16.72
CA SER A 142 4.92 -1.49 -15.57
C SER A 142 4.82 -2.96 -15.93
N ALA A 143 3.96 -3.33 -16.88
CA ALA A 143 3.82 -4.70 -17.36
C ALA A 143 5.06 -5.23 -18.10
N LYS A 144 5.99 -4.35 -18.50
CA LYS A 144 7.29 -4.73 -19.07
C LYS A 144 8.35 -4.98 -17.99
N ASP A 145 8.11 -4.55 -16.78
CA ASP A 145 9.01 -4.64 -15.67
C ASP A 145 8.25 -5.12 -14.43
N ASP A 146 8.35 -6.41 -14.14
CA ASP A 146 7.68 -7.10 -13.03
C ASP A 146 7.93 -6.48 -11.65
N SER A 147 8.92 -5.60 -11.53
CA SER A 147 9.23 -4.90 -10.28
C SER A 147 8.41 -3.63 -10.04
N LYS A 148 7.67 -3.16 -11.05
CA LYS A 148 6.94 -1.90 -10.98
C LYS A 148 5.45 -2.09 -10.68
N TRP A 149 4.98 -1.29 -9.75
CA TRP A 149 3.57 -1.16 -9.39
C TRP A 149 3.03 0.20 -9.82
N VAL A 150 1.83 0.19 -10.39
CA VAL A 150 1.14 1.42 -10.76
C VAL A 150 -0.04 1.62 -9.83
N ARG A 151 -0.15 2.80 -9.27
CA ARG A 151 -1.30 3.25 -8.48
C ARG A 151 -1.93 4.43 -9.15
N GLY A 152 -3.24 4.35 -9.38
CA GLY A 152 -4.02 5.43 -9.93
C GLY A 152 -5.45 5.39 -9.38
N ILE A 153 -6.13 6.53 -9.44
CA ILE A 153 -7.54 6.64 -9.09
C ILE A 153 -8.27 7.06 -10.35
N ILE A 154 -9.06 6.13 -10.91
CA ILE A 154 -9.96 6.40 -12.02
C ILE A 154 -11.34 6.64 -11.40
N VAL A 155 -11.94 7.80 -11.70
CA VAL A 155 -13.30 8.17 -11.26
C VAL A 155 -14.25 8.00 -12.43
#